data_4a2f3da82824005713e8bb48eaf9bc8f
#
_entry.id   4a2f3da82824005713e8bb48eaf9bc8f
#
_cell.length_a   1.000
_cell.length_b   1.000
_cell.length_c   1.000
_cell.angle_alpha   90.00
_cell.angle_beta   90.00
_cell.angle_gamma   90.00
#
_symmetry.space_group_name_H-M   'P 1'
#
loop_
_entity.id
_entity.type
_entity.pdbx_description
1 polymer ?
#
loop_
_entity_poly.entity_id
_entity_poly.type
_entity_poly.pdbx_seq_one_letter_code
_entity_poly.pdbx_strand_id
1 'polypeptide(L)' 'MHTQPPIKPRPTLYLVYATPLEGGTTMEDTLVASDENEAYQKARTLYPRDRYDVTVYLQSADDD' A
#
# COMPACT_ATOMS: atom_id res chain seq x y z
N MET A 1 -31.80 -16.81 13.77
CA MET A 1 -31.26 -15.70 13.44
C MET A 1 -30.12 -15.86 12.52
N HIS A 2 -30.12 -15.12 11.56
CA HIS A 2 -29.10 -15.25 10.56
C HIS A 2 -27.93 -14.40 10.92
N THR A 3 -26.79 -14.98 10.93
CA THR A 3 -25.61 -14.25 11.23
C THR A 3 -24.77 -14.20 10.01
N GLN A 4 -24.58 -13.02 9.51
CA GLN A 4 -23.78 -12.89 8.34
C GLN A 4 -22.34 -12.84 8.74
N PRO A 5 -21.49 -13.59 8.11
CA PRO A 5 -20.07 -13.51 8.46
C PRO A 5 -19.54 -12.15 8.12
N PRO A 6 -18.56 -11.69 8.83
CA PRO A 6 -17.97 -10.40 8.53
C PRO A 6 -17.41 -10.41 7.13
N ILE A 7 -17.66 -9.34 6.43
CA ILE A 7 -17.12 -9.21 5.10
C ILE A 7 -15.69 -8.81 5.23
N LYS A 8 -14.82 -9.68 4.81
CA LYS A 8 -13.43 -9.36 4.83
C LYS A 8 -13.08 -8.52 3.64
N PRO A 9 -12.39 -7.42 3.84
CA PRO A 9 -11.97 -6.61 2.71
C PRO A 9 -11.13 -7.47 1.80
N ARG A 10 -11.34 -7.31 0.52
CA ARG A 10 -10.56 -8.01 -0.42
C ARG A 10 -9.18 -7.43 -0.43
N PRO A 11 -8.15 -8.24 -0.38
CA PRO A 11 -6.81 -7.72 -0.50
C PRO A 11 -6.65 -7.05 -1.85
N THR A 12 -6.07 -5.89 -1.84
CA THR A 12 -5.89 -5.11 -3.05
C THR A 12 -4.42 -4.87 -3.24
N LEU A 13 -4.01 -4.86 -4.49
CA LEU A 13 -2.62 -4.65 -4.82
C LEU A 13 -2.36 -3.16 -4.94
N TYR A 14 -1.36 -2.69 -4.24
CA TYR A 14 -0.97 -1.30 -4.26
C TYR A 14 0.44 -1.17 -4.76
N LEU A 15 0.69 -0.07 -5.45
CA LEU A 15 2.00 0.21 -5.98
C LEU A 15 2.65 1.26 -5.11
N VAL A 16 3.89 1.02 -4.74
CA VAL A 16 4.61 1.92 -3.85
C VAL A 16 5.82 2.45 -4.57
N TYR A 17 5.98 3.77 -4.54
CA TYR A 17 7.17 4.40 -5.05
C TYR A 17 7.87 5.08 -3.90
N ALA A 18 9.11 4.73 -3.67
CA ALA A 18 9.90 5.30 -2.60
C ALA A 18 11.13 5.96 -3.20
N THR A 19 11.24 7.25 -3.02
CA THR A 19 12.36 8.02 -3.53
C THR A 19 13.23 8.42 -2.37
N PRO A 20 14.52 8.08 -2.39
CA PRO A 20 15.40 8.48 -1.29
C PRO A 20 15.45 9.99 -1.19
N LEU A 21 15.41 10.49 0.02
CA LEU A 21 15.46 11.94 0.22
C LEU A 21 16.82 12.49 -0.17
N GLU A 22 17.84 11.68 -0.09
CA GLU A 22 19.17 12.12 -0.49
C GLU A 22 19.34 12.15 -2.00
N GLY A 23 18.35 11.64 -2.71
CA GLY A 23 18.49 11.54 -4.14
C GLY A 23 18.84 10.14 -4.52
N GLY A 24 18.63 9.83 -5.77
CA GLY A 24 18.92 8.51 -6.25
C GLY A 24 17.73 7.93 -6.97
N THR A 25 17.76 6.65 -7.17
CA THR A 25 16.75 5.99 -7.95
C THR A 25 15.52 5.73 -7.12
N THR A 26 14.36 6.05 -7.69
CA THR A 26 13.09 5.72 -7.05
C THR A 26 12.91 4.23 -7.06
N MET A 27 12.54 3.68 -5.93
CA MET A 27 12.29 2.25 -5.83
C MET A 27 10.81 1.99 -6.03
N GLU A 28 10.53 0.93 -6.75
CA GLU A 28 9.17 0.56 -7.04
C GLU A 28 8.88 -0.78 -6.40
N ASP A 29 7.79 -0.87 -5.70
CA ASP A 29 7.45 -2.10 -5.01
C ASP A 29 5.95 -2.26 -5.04
N THR A 30 5.48 -3.46 -4.72
CA THR A 30 4.06 -3.71 -4.63
C THR A 30 3.77 -4.31 -3.27
N LEU A 31 2.57 -4.07 -2.80
CA LEU A 31 2.16 -4.69 -1.57
C LEU A 31 0.66 -4.92 -1.59
N VAL A 32 0.20 -5.76 -0.70
CA VAL A 32 -1.19 -6.10 -0.62
C VAL A 32 -1.74 -5.54 0.67
N ALA A 33 -2.84 -4.87 0.59
CA ALA A 33 -3.46 -4.27 1.76
C ALA A 33 -4.95 -4.22 1.58
N SER A 34 -5.65 -4.03 2.67
CA SER A 34 -7.09 -3.98 2.63
C SER A 34 -7.58 -2.62 2.15
N ASP A 35 -6.84 -1.57 2.48
CA ASP A 35 -7.22 -0.25 2.04
C ASP A 35 -5.96 0.59 1.96
N GLU A 36 -6.15 1.82 1.54
CA GLU A 36 -5.02 2.69 1.30
C GLU A 36 -4.29 3.02 2.58
N ASN A 37 -5.03 3.17 3.65
CA ASN A 37 -4.40 3.49 4.92
C ASN A 37 -3.45 2.38 5.36
N GLU A 38 -3.90 1.15 5.23
CA GLU A 38 -3.05 0.03 5.57
C GLU A 38 -1.86 -0.06 4.62
N ALA A 39 -2.08 0.24 3.35
CA ALA A 39 -0.99 0.21 2.39
C ALA A 39 0.08 1.23 2.76
N TYR A 40 -0.35 2.41 3.19
CA TYR A 40 0.59 3.43 3.60
C TYR A 40 1.38 2.98 4.82
N GLN A 41 0.72 2.37 5.79
CA GLN A 41 1.41 1.92 6.98
C GLN A 41 2.44 0.86 6.66
N LYS A 42 2.09 -0.05 5.77
CA LYS A 42 3.05 -1.07 5.37
C LYS A 42 4.22 -0.46 4.60
N ALA A 43 3.92 0.49 3.73
CA ALA A 43 4.98 1.13 2.96
C ALA A 43 5.93 1.89 3.86
N ARG A 44 5.40 2.54 4.89
CA ARG A 44 6.23 3.30 5.80
C ARG A 44 7.11 2.39 6.65
N THR A 45 6.68 1.17 6.87
CA THR A 45 7.52 0.21 7.56
C THR A 45 8.68 -0.23 6.68
N LEU A 46 8.42 -0.39 5.39
CA LEU A 46 9.47 -0.76 4.48
C LEU A 46 10.38 0.41 4.13
N TYR A 47 9.80 1.58 4.01
CA TYR A 47 10.54 2.76 3.59
C TYR A 47 10.24 3.90 4.56
N PRO A 48 11.06 4.10 5.58
CA PRO A 48 10.78 5.12 6.59
C PRO A 48 10.70 6.51 5.98
N ARG A 49 9.77 7.29 6.48
CA ARG A 49 9.53 8.61 5.92
C ARG A 49 10.69 9.55 6.12
N ASP A 50 11.49 9.35 7.14
CA ASP A 50 12.63 10.23 7.37
C ASP A 50 13.75 9.94 6.40
N ARG A 51 13.62 8.92 5.58
CA ARG A 51 14.65 8.60 4.60
C ARG A 51 14.10 8.55 3.19
N TYR A 52 12.80 8.36 3.04
CA TYR A 52 12.20 8.19 1.74
C TYR A 52 10.95 9.00 1.62
N ASP A 53 10.71 9.48 0.41
CA ASP A 53 9.43 10.07 0.06
C ASP A 53 8.61 8.96 -0.57
N VAL A 54 7.53 8.58 0.07
CA VAL A 54 6.77 7.39 -0.31
C VAL A 54 5.43 7.81 -0.88
N THR A 55 5.08 7.23 -2.01
CA THR A 55 3.78 7.44 -2.63
C THR A 55 3.15 6.09 -2.88
N VAL A 56 1.87 5.99 -2.61
CA VAL A 56 1.14 4.74 -2.76
C VAL A 56 0.01 4.97 -3.74
N TYR A 57 -0.10 4.07 -4.71
CA TYR A 57 -1.15 4.14 -5.70
C TYR A 57 -1.92 2.83 -5.73
N LEU A 58 -3.21 2.95 -5.93
CA LEU A 58 -4.01 1.77 -6.15
C LEU A 58 -3.67 1.20 -7.52
N GLN A 59 -3.12 0.02 -7.54
CA GLN A 59 -2.72 -0.55 -8.79
C GLN A 59 -3.86 -1.24 -9.50
N SER A 60 -4.68 -1.92 -8.75
CA SER A 60 -5.70 -2.70 -9.39
C SER A 60 -6.99 -2.50 -8.69
N ALA A 61 -7.92 -1.94 -9.35
CA ALA A 61 -9.25 -1.88 -8.82
C ALA A 61 -9.92 -3.09 -9.31
N ASP A 62 -10.30 -3.88 -8.43
CA ASP A 62 -10.93 -5.05 -8.79
C ASP A 62 -12.27 -4.79 -9.20
N ASP A 63 -12.68 -4.76 -10.28
CA ASP A 63 -13.88 -4.49 -10.56
C ASP A 63 -14.66 -5.45 -10.90
N ASP A 64 -15.07 -5.99 -10.65
CA ASP A 64 -15.98 -6.86 -10.80
C ASP A 64 -16.16 -7.46 -10.74
#